data_52bf1f4d3f1df1b3f49aeab7e194f5e1
#
_entry.id   52bf1f4d3f1df1b3f49aeab7e194f5e1
#
_cell.length_a   1.000
_cell.length_b   1.000
_cell.length_c   1.000
_cell.angle_alpha   90.00
_cell.angle_beta   90.00
_cell.angle_gamma   90.00
#
_symmetry.space_group_name_H-M   'P 1'
#
loop_
_entity.id
_entity.type
_entity.pdbx_description
1 polymer ?
#
loop_
_entity_poly.entity_id
_entity_poly.type
_entity_poly.pdbx_seq_one_letter_code
_entity_poly.pdbx_strand_id
1 'polypeptide(L)'
;LPSLIGSGKVFAYDFATNVVPGTKPFEEPGYWRDVGTIPAFFQAHMDMLGEMPVFDLHNKQWPILPARYQGPAARVLKAEIENSVISEGAIIRNARIVNSVIRSDVVIEDGAIVEESIIMDHTVIKKGCRLRRVIVDKFNVIAEGTQIGFDAEADRRAGVYHFDGSGIVVVPKA
;
A
#
# COMPACT_ATOMS: atom_id res chain seq x y z
N LEU A 1 3.57 -22.77 22.28
CA LEU A 1 3.17 -23.85 21.35
C LEU A 1 3.88 -25.18 21.64
N PRO A 2 5.23 -25.28 21.84
CA PRO A 2 5.88 -26.57 22.09
C PRO A 2 5.29 -27.38 23.25
N SER A 3 4.85 -26.73 24.33
CA SER A 3 4.20 -27.38 25.48
C SER A 3 2.82 -27.98 25.17
N LEU A 4 2.17 -27.55 24.08
CA LEU A 4 0.83 -28.05 23.68
C LEU A 4 0.92 -29.29 22.78
N ILE A 5 2.06 -29.53 22.12
CA ILE A 5 2.23 -30.65 21.17
C ILE A 5 1.99 -32.00 21.87
N GLY A 6 2.41 -32.14 23.13
CA GLY A 6 2.19 -33.34 23.91
C GLY A 6 0.76 -33.53 24.45
N SER A 7 -0.12 -32.52 24.34
CA SER A 7 -1.50 -32.59 24.86
C SER A 7 -2.50 -33.26 23.92
N GLY A 8 -2.07 -33.63 22.71
CA GLY A 8 -2.90 -34.30 21.69
C GLY A 8 -4.03 -33.48 21.10
N LYS A 9 -4.04 -32.14 21.31
CA LYS A 9 -5.09 -31.23 20.82
C LYS A 9 -4.56 -30.18 19.84
N VAL A 10 -3.41 -30.40 19.22
CA VAL A 10 -2.85 -29.51 18.21
C VAL A 10 -3.02 -30.17 16.84
N PHE A 11 -3.73 -29.48 15.97
CA PHE A 11 -4.01 -29.95 14.61
C PHE A 11 -3.38 -28.99 13.61
N ALA A 12 -2.83 -29.54 12.51
CA ALA A 12 -2.43 -28.75 11.36
C ALA A 12 -3.64 -28.48 10.47
N TYR A 13 -3.76 -27.22 10.01
CA TYR A 13 -4.71 -26.85 8.98
C TYR A 13 -3.96 -26.73 7.65
N ASP A 14 -4.35 -27.54 6.66
CA ASP A 14 -3.75 -27.47 5.32
C ASP A 14 -4.38 -26.30 4.54
N PHE A 15 -3.67 -25.19 4.53
CA PHE A 15 -4.11 -23.98 3.85
C PHE A 15 -4.18 -24.13 2.33
N ALA A 16 -3.40 -25.04 1.73
CA ALA A 16 -3.41 -25.27 0.29
C ALA A 16 -4.74 -25.88 -0.21
N THR A 17 -5.51 -26.48 0.70
CA THR A 17 -6.84 -27.04 0.37
C THR A 17 -7.98 -26.03 0.58
N ASN A 18 -7.65 -24.82 1.01
CA ASN A 18 -8.65 -23.79 1.30
C ASN A 18 -9.31 -23.27 0.02
N VAL A 19 -10.64 -23.29 -0.01
CA VAL A 19 -11.43 -22.73 -1.11
C VAL A 19 -12.16 -21.50 -0.58
N VAL A 20 -11.72 -20.32 -1.01
CA VAL A 20 -12.38 -19.06 -0.66
C VAL A 20 -13.52 -18.81 -1.66
N PRO A 21 -14.78 -18.68 -1.19
CA PRO A 21 -15.91 -18.38 -2.08
C PRO A 21 -15.68 -17.07 -2.85
N GLY A 22 -16.01 -17.06 -4.14
CA GLY A 22 -15.90 -15.86 -4.97
C GLY A 22 -14.51 -15.55 -5.50
N THR A 23 -13.49 -16.39 -5.23
CA THR A 23 -12.17 -16.30 -5.86
C THR A 23 -12.31 -16.44 -7.37
N LYS A 24 -11.68 -15.56 -8.12
CA LYS A 24 -11.72 -15.53 -9.58
C LYS A 24 -10.60 -16.38 -10.18
N PRO A 25 -10.75 -16.86 -11.46
CA PRO A 25 -9.77 -17.75 -12.08
C PRO A 25 -8.36 -17.16 -12.25
N PHE A 26 -8.22 -15.83 -12.21
CA PHE A 26 -6.94 -15.15 -12.33
C PHE A 26 -6.24 -14.91 -10.99
N GLU A 27 -6.95 -15.07 -9.86
CA GLU A 27 -6.35 -14.92 -8.54
C GLU A 27 -5.46 -16.13 -8.19
N GLU A 28 -4.44 -15.90 -7.38
CA GLU A 28 -3.58 -16.95 -6.84
C GLU A 28 -4.37 -17.82 -5.84
N PRO A 29 -4.52 -19.14 -6.11
CA PRO A 29 -5.19 -20.01 -5.15
C PRO A 29 -4.45 -20.06 -3.82
N GLY A 30 -5.18 -19.91 -2.70
CA GLY A 30 -4.57 -19.91 -1.37
C GLY A 30 -3.60 -18.75 -1.16
N TYR A 31 -3.89 -17.57 -1.70
CA TYR A 31 -3.05 -16.40 -1.56
C TYR A 31 -2.61 -16.14 -0.12
N TRP A 32 -1.32 -16.13 0.11
CA TRP A 32 -0.70 -15.83 1.39
C TRP A 32 0.65 -15.17 1.17
N ARG A 33 0.96 -14.14 1.95
CA ARG A 33 2.25 -13.44 1.90
C ARG A 33 2.82 -13.24 3.29
N ASP A 34 4.09 -13.62 3.47
CA ASP A 34 4.86 -13.15 4.60
C ASP A 34 5.36 -11.73 4.33
N VAL A 35 4.85 -10.76 5.08
CA VAL A 35 5.17 -9.34 4.93
C VAL A 35 6.25 -8.87 5.90
N GLY A 36 7.10 -9.79 6.38
CA GLY A 36 8.17 -9.52 7.34
C GLY A 36 9.34 -8.70 6.80
N THR A 37 9.38 -8.42 5.49
CA THR A 37 10.41 -7.58 4.86
C THR A 37 9.77 -6.44 4.08
N ILE A 38 10.51 -5.33 3.86
CA ILE A 38 10.03 -4.17 3.09
C ILE A 38 9.63 -4.58 1.66
N PRO A 39 10.42 -5.36 0.91
CA PRO A 39 10.02 -5.80 -0.42
C PRO A 39 8.76 -6.67 -0.42
N ALA A 40 8.62 -7.59 0.54
CA ALA A 40 7.44 -8.45 0.63
C ALA A 40 6.18 -7.64 0.99
N PHE A 41 6.29 -6.69 1.92
CA PHE A 41 5.21 -5.76 2.25
C PHE A 41 4.81 -4.91 1.04
N PHE A 42 5.78 -4.37 0.32
CA PHE A 42 5.55 -3.58 -0.89
C PHE A 42 4.85 -4.42 -1.97
N GLN A 43 5.36 -5.61 -2.26
CA GLN A 43 4.81 -6.50 -3.28
C GLN A 43 3.37 -6.92 -2.95
N ALA A 44 3.07 -7.24 -1.68
CA ALA A 44 1.71 -7.59 -1.27
C ALA A 44 0.69 -6.47 -1.54
N HIS A 45 1.12 -5.20 -1.51
CA HIS A 45 0.26 -4.08 -1.91
C HIS A 45 0.12 -3.98 -3.43
N MET A 46 1.19 -4.24 -4.18
CA MET A 46 1.15 -4.24 -5.64
C MET A 46 0.34 -5.42 -6.20
N ASP A 47 0.32 -6.56 -5.52
CA ASP A 47 -0.49 -7.74 -5.88
C ASP A 47 -2.01 -7.45 -5.93
N MET A 48 -2.47 -6.37 -5.32
CA MET A 48 -3.87 -5.92 -5.32
C MET A 48 -4.22 -5.00 -6.49
N LEU A 49 -3.24 -4.63 -7.33
CA LEU A 49 -3.43 -3.70 -8.45
C LEU A 49 -3.62 -4.47 -9.77
N GLY A 50 -4.18 -3.80 -10.76
CA GLY A 50 -4.41 -4.35 -12.10
C GLY A 50 -5.86 -4.76 -12.35
N GLU A 51 -6.16 -5.03 -13.62
CA GLU A 51 -7.47 -5.55 -14.04
C GLU A 51 -7.70 -7.00 -13.57
N MET A 52 -6.63 -7.76 -13.44
CA MET A 52 -6.62 -9.14 -12.95
C MET A 52 -5.61 -9.25 -11.80
N PRO A 53 -5.93 -8.68 -10.62
CA PRO A 53 -5.00 -8.68 -9.50
C PRO A 53 -4.74 -10.09 -8.97
N VAL A 54 -3.54 -10.31 -8.46
CA VAL A 54 -3.17 -11.59 -7.83
C VAL A 54 -4.08 -11.89 -6.64
N PHE A 55 -4.55 -10.84 -5.95
CA PHE A 55 -5.53 -10.90 -4.86
C PHE A 55 -6.56 -9.78 -5.01
N ASP A 56 -7.83 -10.13 -5.21
CA ASP A 56 -8.90 -9.16 -5.42
C ASP A 56 -9.60 -8.76 -4.12
N LEU A 57 -9.41 -7.52 -3.71
CA LEU A 57 -10.10 -6.93 -2.54
C LEU A 57 -11.63 -6.82 -2.72
N HIS A 58 -12.14 -6.86 -3.96
CA HIS A 58 -13.56 -6.68 -4.27
C HIS A 58 -14.37 -7.98 -4.28
N ASN A 59 -13.93 -9.00 -3.53
CA ASN A 59 -14.68 -10.25 -3.39
C ASN A 59 -15.90 -10.06 -2.47
N LYS A 60 -17.08 -9.97 -3.07
CA LYS A 60 -18.35 -9.78 -2.34
C LYS A 60 -18.83 -11.02 -1.59
N GLN A 61 -18.37 -12.22 -1.97
CA GLN A 61 -18.78 -13.46 -1.32
C GLN A 61 -17.93 -13.77 -0.07
N TRP A 62 -16.74 -13.16 0.02
CA TRP A 62 -15.86 -13.25 1.18
C TRP A 62 -15.25 -11.89 1.47
N PRO A 63 -16.05 -10.94 1.99
CA PRO A 63 -15.59 -9.56 2.16
C PRO A 63 -14.52 -9.46 3.26
N ILE A 64 -13.48 -8.68 2.98
CA ILE A 64 -12.50 -8.26 3.98
C ILE A 64 -13.14 -7.14 4.79
N LEU A 65 -13.24 -7.34 6.10
CA LEU A 65 -13.79 -6.35 7.03
C LEU A 65 -12.63 -5.62 7.71
N PRO A 66 -12.24 -4.42 7.23
CA PRO A 66 -11.17 -3.64 7.85
C PRO A 66 -11.62 -3.04 9.17
N ALA A 67 -10.66 -2.50 9.94
CA ALA A 67 -10.98 -1.66 11.09
C ALA A 67 -11.89 -0.50 10.63
N ARG A 68 -12.89 -0.15 11.43
CA ARG A 68 -13.93 0.82 11.06
C ARG A 68 -13.34 2.24 10.94
N TYR A 69 -12.87 2.60 9.75
CA TYR A 69 -12.74 3.99 9.37
C TYR A 69 -14.06 4.41 8.72
N GLN A 70 -14.69 5.44 9.26
CA GLN A 70 -15.95 5.99 8.75
C GLN A 70 -15.70 7.37 8.14
N GLY A 71 -14.80 7.43 7.19
CA GLY A 71 -14.52 8.65 6.43
C GLY A 71 -15.51 8.89 5.29
N PRO A 72 -15.55 10.12 4.74
CA PRO A 72 -16.32 10.41 3.53
C PRO A 72 -15.70 9.69 2.33
N ALA A 73 -16.43 9.60 1.23
CA ALA A 73 -15.88 9.13 -0.04
C ALA A 73 -14.65 9.95 -0.45
N ALA A 74 -13.70 9.29 -1.13
CA ALA A 74 -12.54 9.99 -1.69
C ALA A 74 -12.96 11.09 -2.66
N ARG A 75 -12.26 12.23 -2.63
CA ARG A 75 -12.48 13.38 -3.51
C ARG A 75 -11.33 13.55 -4.48
N VAL A 76 -11.61 13.41 -5.77
CA VAL A 76 -10.63 13.58 -6.85
C VAL A 76 -10.98 14.80 -7.68
N LEU A 77 -10.02 15.75 -7.83
CA LEU A 77 -10.16 17.01 -8.52
C LEU A 77 -9.08 17.16 -9.58
N LYS A 78 -9.42 17.05 -10.86
CA LYS A 78 -8.51 17.24 -12.01
C LYS A 78 -7.24 16.37 -11.92
N ALA A 79 -7.34 15.12 -11.41
CA ALA A 79 -6.20 14.23 -11.31
C ALA A 79 -6.21 13.18 -12.41
N GLU A 80 -5.01 12.74 -12.80
CA GLU A 80 -4.77 11.58 -13.64
C GLU A 80 -4.44 10.39 -12.74
N ILE A 81 -5.29 9.36 -12.75
CA ILE A 81 -5.12 8.17 -11.91
C ILE A 81 -5.16 6.94 -12.79
N GLU A 82 -4.12 6.11 -12.70
CA GLU A 82 -4.00 4.87 -13.44
C GLU A 82 -3.61 3.73 -12.50
N ASN A 83 -4.27 2.58 -12.64
CA ASN A 83 -3.96 1.34 -11.93
C ASN A 83 -3.64 1.55 -10.43
N SER A 84 -4.52 2.21 -9.70
CA SER A 84 -4.26 2.61 -8.30
C SER A 84 -5.48 2.39 -7.43
N VAL A 85 -5.25 2.12 -6.15
CA VAL A 85 -6.30 2.00 -5.12
C VAL A 85 -6.33 3.27 -4.30
N ILE A 86 -7.51 3.88 -4.17
CA ILE A 86 -7.74 5.11 -3.42
C ILE A 86 -8.76 4.83 -2.33
N SER A 87 -8.36 4.98 -1.07
CA SER A 87 -9.24 4.74 0.08
C SER A 87 -10.11 5.95 0.41
N GLU A 88 -11.10 5.71 1.27
CA GLU A 88 -12.03 6.72 1.77
C GLU A 88 -11.30 7.89 2.48
N GLY A 89 -11.88 9.07 2.43
CA GLY A 89 -11.33 10.29 3.01
C GLY A 89 -10.20 10.93 2.20
N ALA A 90 -9.62 10.23 1.23
CA ALA A 90 -8.53 10.80 0.44
C ALA A 90 -8.98 12.02 -0.38
N ILE A 91 -8.13 13.06 -0.45
CA ILE A 91 -8.35 14.26 -1.26
C ILE A 91 -7.18 14.43 -2.21
N ILE A 92 -7.46 14.31 -3.51
CA ILE A 92 -6.44 14.39 -4.57
C ILE A 92 -6.76 15.58 -5.46
N ARG A 93 -5.79 16.50 -5.63
CA ARG A 93 -5.94 17.71 -6.43
C ARG A 93 -4.86 17.78 -7.49
N ASN A 94 -5.28 17.87 -8.76
CA ASN A 94 -4.42 18.15 -9.92
C ASN A 94 -3.06 17.41 -9.83
N ALA A 95 -3.12 16.11 -9.58
CA ALA A 95 -1.96 15.24 -9.36
C ALA A 95 -1.98 14.07 -10.34
N ARG A 96 -0.84 13.42 -10.53
CA ARG A 96 -0.71 12.17 -11.28
C ARG A 96 -0.35 11.03 -10.35
N ILE A 97 -1.14 9.95 -10.37
CA ILE A 97 -0.97 8.77 -9.52
C ILE A 97 -1.01 7.54 -10.39
N VAL A 98 0.05 6.73 -10.34
CA VAL A 98 0.20 5.53 -11.17
C VAL A 98 0.70 4.36 -10.34
N ASN A 99 0.10 3.18 -10.51
CA ASN A 99 0.51 1.94 -9.85
C ASN A 99 0.72 2.12 -8.33
N SER A 100 -0.21 2.78 -7.65
CA SER A 100 0.01 3.21 -6.27
C SER A 100 -1.19 2.88 -5.36
N VAL A 101 -0.90 2.74 -4.08
CA VAL A 101 -1.92 2.54 -3.04
C VAL A 101 -1.97 3.79 -2.16
N ILE A 102 -3.11 4.49 -2.19
CA ILE A 102 -3.38 5.69 -1.41
C ILE A 102 -4.38 5.33 -0.32
N ARG A 103 -3.93 5.40 0.93
CA ARG A 103 -4.72 5.01 2.09
C ARG A 103 -5.64 6.13 2.59
N SER A 104 -6.32 5.86 3.70
CA SER A 104 -7.39 6.72 4.19
C SER A 104 -6.88 8.09 4.66
N ASP A 105 -7.67 9.14 4.39
CA ASP A 105 -7.39 10.53 4.78
C ASP A 105 -6.06 11.09 4.23
N VAL A 106 -5.56 10.55 3.14
CA VAL A 106 -4.39 11.10 2.47
C VAL A 106 -4.77 12.35 1.68
N VAL A 107 -3.97 13.40 1.79
CA VAL A 107 -4.11 14.61 0.96
C VAL A 107 -2.94 14.69 -0.01
N ILE A 108 -3.25 14.77 -1.31
CA ILE A 108 -2.27 14.98 -2.38
C ILE A 108 -2.58 16.29 -3.07
N GLU A 109 -1.61 17.22 -3.03
CA GLU A 109 -1.77 18.58 -3.53
C GLU A 109 -1.32 18.73 -4.99
N ASP A 110 -1.59 19.91 -5.54
CA ASP A 110 -1.40 20.25 -6.95
C ASP A 110 0.01 19.96 -7.49
N GLY A 111 0.09 19.35 -8.65
CA GLY A 111 1.34 19.06 -9.35
C GLY A 111 2.15 17.91 -8.74
N ALA A 112 1.63 17.22 -7.72
CA ALA A 112 2.30 16.05 -7.17
C ALA A 112 2.23 14.86 -8.14
N ILE A 113 3.31 14.07 -8.16
CA ILE A 113 3.43 12.84 -8.94
C ILE A 113 3.77 11.70 -7.97
N VAL A 114 2.95 10.66 -7.97
CA VAL A 114 3.12 9.46 -7.12
C VAL A 114 3.09 8.22 -8.01
N GLU A 115 4.21 7.52 -8.08
CA GLU A 115 4.38 6.35 -8.95
C GLU A 115 4.87 5.15 -8.13
N GLU A 116 4.33 3.96 -8.38
CA GLU A 116 4.74 2.71 -7.72
C GLU A 116 4.94 2.90 -6.20
N SER A 117 3.98 3.51 -5.51
CA SER A 117 4.20 3.93 -4.12
C SER A 117 3.02 3.58 -3.22
N ILE A 118 3.31 3.48 -1.93
CA ILE A 118 2.32 3.25 -0.89
C ILE A 118 2.30 4.47 0.02
N ILE A 119 1.19 5.20 0.06
CA ILE A 119 1.00 6.36 0.91
C ILE A 119 0.03 5.99 2.01
N MET A 120 0.52 5.90 3.24
CA MET A 120 -0.26 5.43 4.38
C MET A 120 -1.13 6.54 4.99
N ASP A 121 -2.03 6.13 5.88
CA ASP A 121 -3.12 6.93 6.40
C ASP A 121 -2.69 8.29 6.95
N HIS A 122 -3.52 9.31 6.78
CA HIS A 122 -3.36 10.67 7.32
C HIS A 122 -2.08 11.38 6.85
N THR A 123 -1.53 11.00 5.70
CA THR A 123 -0.33 11.60 5.13
C THR A 123 -0.70 12.76 4.21
N VAL A 124 0.12 13.81 4.20
CA VAL A 124 -0.02 14.96 3.31
C VAL A 124 1.16 15.03 2.36
N ILE A 125 0.90 14.93 1.07
CA ILE A 125 1.88 15.14 -0.01
C ILE A 125 1.65 16.55 -0.55
N LYS A 126 2.60 17.45 -0.26
CA LYS A 126 2.52 18.86 -0.65
C LYS A 126 2.74 19.06 -2.15
N LYS A 127 2.51 20.29 -2.62
CA LYS A 127 2.60 20.68 -4.04
C LYS A 127 3.91 20.27 -4.69
N GLY A 128 3.83 19.79 -5.93
CA GLY A 128 4.99 19.51 -6.76
C GLY A 128 5.91 18.40 -6.27
N CYS A 129 5.52 17.64 -5.25
CA CYS A 129 6.27 16.46 -4.80
C CYS A 129 6.34 15.39 -5.89
N ARG A 130 7.45 14.67 -5.94
CA ARG A 130 7.62 13.53 -6.83
C ARG A 130 8.10 12.34 -6.03
N LEU A 131 7.29 11.28 -6.01
CA LEU A 131 7.55 10.06 -5.26
C LEU A 131 7.53 8.86 -6.21
N ARG A 132 8.56 8.01 -6.16
CA ARG A 132 8.61 6.77 -6.93
C ARG A 132 9.25 5.65 -6.13
N ARG A 133 8.56 4.51 -6.03
CA ARG A 133 8.97 3.34 -5.24
C ARG A 133 9.20 3.69 -3.76
N VAL A 134 8.23 4.42 -3.20
CA VAL A 134 8.30 4.94 -1.83
C VAL A 134 7.17 4.35 -0.99
N ILE A 135 7.49 3.97 0.24
CA ILE A 135 6.50 3.75 1.29
C ILE A 135 6.55 4.95 2.23
N VAL A 136 5.49 5.72 2.28
CA VAL A 136 5.36 6.82 3.24
C VAL A 136 4.47 6.35 4.39
N ASP A 137 5.04 6.22 5.59
CA ASP A 137 4.27 5.81 6.78
C ASP A 137 3.28 6.90 7.19
N LYS A 138 2.32 6.53 8.02
CA LYS A 138 1.19 7.38 8.43
C LYS A 138 1.61 8.64 9.17
N PHE A 139 0.75 9.67 9.09
CA PHE A 139 0.89 10.97 9.74
C PHE A 139 2.07 11.82 9.27
N ASN A 140 2.68 11.49 8.13
CA ASN A 140 3.75 12.28 7.55
C ASN A 140 3.22 13.49 6.77
N VAL A 141 4.05 14.53 6.69
CA VAL A 141 3.86 15.69 5.81
C VAL A 141 5.09 15.81 4.93
N ILE A 142 4.97 15.46 3.66
CA ILE A 142 6.06 15.61 2.68
C ILE A 142 6.06 17.05 2.19
N ALA A 143 7.18 17.75 2.41
CA ALA A 143 7.32 19.17 2.08
C ALA A 143 7.22 19.44 0.59
N GLU A 144 6.79 20.65 0.22
CA GLU A 144 6.61 21.09 -1.16
C GLU A 144 7.88 20.88 -2.01
N GLY A 145 7.70 20.34 -3.21
CA GLY A 145 8.77 20.11 -4.18
C GLY A 145 9.73 18.96 -3.84
N THR A 146 9.49 18.23 -2.75
CA THR A 146 10.34 17.09 -2.35
C THR A 146 10.32 16.00 -3.43
N GLN A 147 11.50 15.46 -3.75
CA GLN A 147 11.66 14.31 -4.63
C GLN A 147 12.25 13.14 -3.86
N ILE A 148 11.63 11.96 -3.92
CA ILE A 148 12.07 10.74 -3.24
C ILE A 148 12.00 9.58 -4.22
N GLY A 149 13.05 8.72 -4.26
CA GLY A 149 13.13 7.55 -5.11
C GLY A 149 13.63 7.82 -6.53
N PHE A 150 14.19 9.01 -6.80
CA PHE A 150 14.79 9.39 -8.08
C PHE A 150 16.31 9.46 -8.05
N ASP A 151 16.90 9.83 -6.92
CA ASP A 151 18.33 9.90 -6.67
C ASP A 151 18.66 9.26 -5.33
N ALA A 152 19.14 8.02 -5.37
CA ALA A 152 19.44 7.26 -4.16
C ALA A 152 20.53 7.90 -3.26
N GLU A 153 21.45 8.69 -3.84
CA GLU A 153 22.45 9.39 -3.04
C GLU A 153 21.86 10.63 -2.36
N ALA A 154 21.02 11.37 -3.06
CA ALA A 154 20.29 12.50 -2.48
C ALA A 154 19.36 12.02 -1.35
N ASP A 155 18.63 10.94 -1.58
CA ASP A 155 17.76 10.34 -0.57
C ASP A 155 18.53 9.89 0.67
N ARG A 156 19.71 9.25 0.50
CA ARG A 156 20.58 8.87 1.63
C ARG A 156 21.14 10.07 2.38
N ARG A 157 21.53 11.15 1.67
CA ARG A 157 22.04 12.37 2.29
C ARG A 157 20.99 13.10 3.13
N ALA A 158 19.70 12.92 2.84
CA ALA A 158 18.62 13.47 3.64
C ALA A 158 18.63 12.93 5.09
N GLY A 159 19.14 11.71 5.31
CA GLY A 159 19.39 11.16 6.65
C GLY A 159 18.14 10.76 7.44
N VAL A 160 16.95 10.88 6.84
CA VAL A 160 15.66 10.65 7.51
C VAL A 160 14.89 9.48 6.90
N TYR A 161 15.37 8.90 5.80
CA TYR A 161 14.74 7.77 5.11
C TYR A 161 15.43 6.46 5.47
N HIS A 162 14.68 5.37 5.40
CA HIS A 162 15.22 4.03 5.58
C HIS A 162 15.33 3.30 4.24
N PHE A 163 16.41 2.51 4.08
CA PHE A 163 16.73 1.72 2.89
C PHE A 163 17.13 0.30 3.29
N ASP A 164 16.60 -0.68 2.61
CA ASP A 164 16.97 -2.10 2.82
C ASP A 164 17.76 -2.71 1.66
N GLY A 165 18.14 -1.91 0.67
CA GLY A 165 18.84 -2.37 -0.53
C GLY A 165 17.94 -2.82 -1.69
N SER A 166 16.62 -2.90 -1.51
CA SER A 166 15.65 -3.28 -2.57
C SER A 166 15.37 -2.18 -3.59
N GLY A 167 15.87 -0.97 -3.34
CA GLY A 167 15.53 0.23 -4.12
C GLY A 167 14.20 0.86 -3.71
N ILE A 168 13.56 0.37 -2.66
CA ILE A 168 12.38 0.99 -2.06
C ILE A 168 12.85 1.95 -0.96
N VAL A 169 12.35 3.17 -0.99
CA VAL A 169 12.62 4.17 0.03
C VAL A 169 11.47 4.20 1.03
N VAL A 170 11.79 4.12 2.32
CA VAL A 170 10.78 4.22 3.37
C VAL A 170 10.93 5.54 4.11
N VAL A 171 9.86 6.32 4.15
CA VAL A 171 9.72 7.49 5.00
C VAL A 171 9.05 7.03 6.29
N PRO A 172 9.79 6.89 7.40
CA PRO A 172 9.24 6.42 8.66
C PRO A 172 8.26 7.43 9.24
N LYS A 173 7.44 6.99 10.17
CA LYS A 173 6.53 7.87 10.90
C LYS A 173 7.31 8.96 11.63
N ALA A 174 6.88 10.21 11.47
CA ALA A 174 7.43 11.38 12.16
C ALA A 174 7.15 11.36 13.66
#